data_1c36dc0ece52eb6bb764fb0a74c8d2cf
#
_entry.id   1c36dc0ece52eb6bb764fb0a74c8d2cf
#
_cell.length_a   1.000
_cell.length_b   1.000
_cell.length_c   1.000
_cell.angle_alpha   90.00
_cell.angle_beta   90.00
_cell.angle_gamma   90.00
#
_symmetry.space_group_name_H-M   'P 1'
#
loop_
_entity.id
_entity.type
_entity.pdbx_description
1 polymer ?
#
loop_
_entity_poly.entity_id
_entity_poly.type
_entity_poly.pdbx_seq_one_letter_code
_entity_poly.pdbx_strand_id
1 'polypeptide(L)'
;MLLVPSRPARSIVAIAVLALIGWFLFNREHAPQATAAPESVVDAKGRLKLDSVQAGALGLETEPAVTANALPISGLPAEVAAPLHSSARIAAPYAGVVTRILRDEGDAVKKGEALVRIQSRELLSAQADLVRARSEAIAALQQAERNELLLKEGIIAAARNEESRARAAAASAAREQAEGALSGLRIVTDGVPGEYELLAPISGQVLRRMVVPGQALVALQETYAVAAPGSLDLIFSVPVSSRSRVAPGMKVRLPDGSAGSVVAVGADTDRASQRLRVRARADDDRGLVPGQHVELTLLAPAPADSISVPAASLITEGDGHVLFVLTGELYRAVRVERLGGDREHAIVRGEIRAGEQVVVRGASALKPLLASE
;
A
#
# COMPACT_ATOMS: atom_id res chain seq x y z
N MET A 1 100.89 -43.45 -4.28
CA MET A 1 100.82 -44.66 -5.17
C MET A 1 99.47 -44.56 -5.93
N LEU A 2 99.54 -43.96 -7.08
CA LEU A 2 99.18 -44.53 -8.37
C LEU A 2 97.81 -45.24 -8.41
N LEU A 3 96.79 -44.81 -9.09
CA LEU A 3 96.56 -45.02 -10.52
C LEU A 3 95.30 -44.34 -10.99
N VAL A 4 95.40 -43.63 -12.04
CA VAL A 4 94.32 -43.30 -13.00
C VAL A 4 94.17 -44.50 -13.91
N PRO A 5 92.95 -44.84 -14.48
CA PRO A 5 92.43 -44.32 -15.69
C PRO A 5 90.85 -44.39 -15.74
N SER A 6 90.11 -43.97 -16.67
CA SER A 6 90.02 -43.69 -18.10
C SER A 6 88.60 -43.32 -18.46
N ARG A 7 88.41 -42.44 -19.32
CA ARG A 7 87.12 -42.06 -19.95
C ARG A 7 86.57 -43.15 -20.85
N PRO A 8 85.17 -43.28 -20.95
CA PRO A 8 84.52 -42.76 -22.12
C PRO A 8 83.09 -42.24 -21.79
N ALA A 9 82.93 -40.92 -21.84
CA ALA A 9 81.65 -40.28 -21.57
C ALA A 9 81.10 -39.48 -22.82
N ARG A 10 81.68 -39.68 -24.02
CA ARG A 10 81.26 -38.87 -25.19
C ARG A 10 80.21 -39.56 -26.09
N SER A 11 80.01 -40.87 -26.01
CA SER A 11 79.09 -41.55 -26.90
C SER A 11 77.65 -41.65 -26.36
N ILE A 12 77.44 -41.54 -25.08
CA ILE A 12 76.09 -41.63 -24.45
C ILE A 12 75.30 -40.32 -24.61
N VAL A 13 75.98 -39.17 -24.63
CA VAL A 13 75.36 -37.87 -24.78
C VAL A 13 74.81 -37.66 -26.18
N ALA A 14 75.48 -38.19 -27.20
CA ALA A 14 75.01 -38.06 -28.61
C ALA A 14 73.73 -38.86 -28.87
N ILE A 15 73.58 -40.02 -28.26
CA ILE A 15 72.36 -40.88 -28.41
C ILE A 15 71.15 -40.26 -27.67
N ALA A 16 71.37 -39.70 -26.50
CA ALA A 16 70.33 -39.03 -25.71
C ALA A 16 69.83 -37.77 -26.42
N VAL A 17 70.66 -36.97 -27.08
CA VAL A 17 70.24 -35.81 -27.82
C VAL A 17 69.47 -36.16 -29.10
N LEU A 18 69.85 -37.21 -29.83
CA LEU A 18 69.08 -37.71 -30.97
C LEU A 18 67.75 -38.31 -30.57
N ALA A 19 67.65 -39.00 -29.41
CA ALA A 19 66.39 -39.51 -28.88
C ALA A 19 65.46 -38.39 -28.46
N LEU A 20 65.99 -37.30 -27.84
CA LEU A 20 65.22 -36.13 -27.45
C LEU A 20 64.71 -35.31 -28.67
N ILE A 21 65.52 -35.20 -29.70
CA ILE A 21 65.13 -34.52 -30.96
C ILE A 21 64.07 -35.38 -31.69
N GLY A 22 64.23 -36.71 -31.74
CA GLY A 22 63.24 -37.63 -32.29
C GLY A 22 61.91 -37.61 -31.56
N TRP A 23 61.95 -37.57 -30.22
CA TRP A 23 60.76 -37.48 -29.38
C TRP A 23 60.07 -36.08 -29.54
N PHE A 24 60.84 -35.02 -29.68
CA PHE A 24 60.34 -33.64 -29.89
C PHE A 24 59.69 -33.48 -31.30
N LEU A 25 60.26 -34.12 -32.32
CA LEU A 25 59.70 -34.10 -33.67
C LEU A 25 58.46 -35.00 -33.80
N PHE A 26 58.45 -36.16 -33.10
CA PHE A 26 57.31 -37.06 -33.10
C PHE A 26 56.10 -36.51 -32.28
N ASN A 27 56.38 -35.73 -31.26
CA ASN A 27 55.31 -35.11 -30.44
C ASN A 27 54.78 -33.79 -31.06
N ARG A 28 55.38 -33.30 -32.12
CA ARG A 28 54.87 -32.10 -32.85
C ARG A 28 53.68 -32.37 -33.73
N GLU A 29 53.42 -33.63 -34.09
CA GLU A 29 52.30 -33.99 -34.97
C GLU A 29 51.00 -34.28 -34.18
N HIS A 30 51.06 -34.23 -32.85
CA HIS A 30 49.87 -34.36 -31.97
C HIS A 30 49.62 -33.06 -31.17
N ALA A 31 49.81 -31.90 -31.77
CA ALA A 31 49.13 -30.73 -31.31
C ALA A 31 47.62 -30.96 -31.48
N PRO A 32 46.79 -30.83 -30.41
CA PRO A 32 45.37 -30.93 -30.63
C PRO A 32 44.99 -29.87 -31.66
N GLN A 33 44.45 -30.28 -32.79
CA GLN A 33 43.80 -29.38 -33.71
C GLN A 33 42.86 -28.55 -32.87
N ALA A 34 43.14 -27.26 -32.67
CA ALA A 34 42.15 -26.33 -32.20
C ALA A 34 40.95 -26.48 -33.11
N THR A 35 39.92 -27.13 -32.61
CA THR A 35 38.63 -27.18 -33.27
C THR A 35 38.31 -25.73 -33.60
N ALA A 36 38.32 -25.43 -34.92
CA ALA A 36 37.98 -24.09 -35.40
C ALA A 36 36.65 -23.73 -34.70
N ALA A 37 36.66 -22.64 -33.92
CA ALA A 37 35.45 -22.11 -33.34
C ALA A 37 34.46 -22.01 -34.52
N PRO A 38 33.27 -22.60 -34.42
CA PRO A 38 32.31 -22.57 -35.49
C PRO A 38 32.04 -21.10 -35.82
N GLU A 39 32.24 -20.74 -37.11
CA GLU A 39 32.01 -19.38 -37.60
C GLU A 39 30.59 -18.96 -37.26
N SER A 40 30.42 -18.02 -36.38
CA SER A 40 29.14 -17.37 -36.16
C SER A 40 28.80 -16.55 -37.40
N VAL A 41 27.80 -16.97 -38.15
CA VAL A 41 27.39 -16.29 -39.38
C VAL A 41 26.38 -15.22 -39.03
N VAL A 42 26.81 -13.96 -39.10
CA VAL A 42 25.90 -12.80 -39.04
C VAL A 42 25.31 -12.63 -40.44
N ASP A 43 23.99 -12.61 -40.59
CA ASP A 43 23.33 -12.37 -41.85
C ASP A 43 23.30 -10.87 -42.21
N ALA A 44 22.97 -10.59 -43.50
CA ALA A 44 22.88 -9.22 -44.01
C ALA A 44 21.85 -8.31 -43.30
N LYS A 45 21.11 -8.86 -42.32
CA LYS A 45 20.14 -8.15 -41.49
C LYS A 45 20.60 -8.02 -40.02
N GLY A 46 21.88 -8.29 -39.74
CA GLY A 46 22.44 -8.20 -38.39
C GLY A 46 21.87 -9.27 -37.44
N ARG A 47 21.51 -10.46 -37.94
CA ARG A 47 21.02 -11.58 -37.12
C ARG A 47 22.13 -12.63 -37.02
N LEU A 48 22.38 -13.11 -35.81
CA LEU A 48 23.39 -14.10 -35.50
C LEU A 48 22.78 -15.49 -35.53
N LYS A 49 23.30 -16.38 -36.41
CA LYS A 49 22.91 -17.78 -36.43
C LYS A 49 23.83 -18.55 -35.49
N LEU A 50 23.23 -19.21 -34.49
CA LEU A 50 23.92 -20.15 -33.58
C LEU A 50 23.16 -21.46 -33.54
N ASP A 51 23.90 -22.56 -33.61
CA ASP A 51 23.32 -23.88 -33.36
C ASP A 51 23.16 -24.13 -31.84
N SER A 52 22.50 -25.23 -31.50
CA SER A 52 22.21 -25.58 -30.11
C SER A 52 23.49 -25.82 -29.26
N VAL A 53 24.56 -26.30 -29.89
CA VAL A 53 25.86 -26.55 -29.20
C VAL A 53 26.57 -25.24 -28.90
N GLN A 54 26.55 -24.33 -29.88
CA GLN A 54 27.11 -22.99 -29.73
C GLN A 54 26.36 -22.16 -28.66
N ALA A 55 25.02 -22.21 -28.70
CA ALA A 55 24.18 -21.55 -27.71
C ALA A 55 24.44 -22.09 -26.30
N GLY A 56 24.57 -23.41 -26.18
CA GLY A 56 24.92 -24.09 -24.91
C GLY A 56 26.33 -23.70 -24.43
N ALA A 57 27.33 -23.59 -25.31
CA ALA A 57 28.68 -23.19 -24.96
C ALA A 57 28.76 -21.76 -24.47
N LEU A 58 27.87 -20.87 -24.97
CA LEU A 58 27.74 -19.47 -24.51
C LEU A 58 26.85 -19.33 -23.28
N GLY A 59 26.28 -20.43 -22.76
CA GLY A 59 25.38 -20.44 -21.59
C GLY A 59 24.09 -19.65 -21.83
N LEU A 60 23.56 -19.67 -23.06
CA LEU A 60 22.33 -18.94 -23.39
C LEU A 60 21.12 -19.69 -22.86
N GLU A 61 20.35 -18.98 -22.01
CA GLU A 61 19.03 -19.43 -21.56
C GLU A 61 17.97 -18.47 -22.10
N THR A 62 16.80 -19.00 -22.47
CA THR A 62 15.72 -18.19 -23.03
C THR A 62 14.42 -18.42 -22.27
N GLU A 63 13.60 -17.39 -22.18
CA GLU A 63 12.25 -17.44 -21.63
C GLU A 63 11.27 -16.76 -22.60
N PRO A 64 9.98 -17.16 -22.59
CA PRO A 64 8.99 -16.57 -23.47
C PRO A 64 8.60 -15.16 -23.02
N ALA A 65 8.53 -14.23 -23.95
CA ALA A 65 7.91 -12.93 -23.77
C ALA A 65 6.37 -13.10 -23.70
N VAL A 66 5.70 -12.40 -22.79
CA VAL A 66 4.24 -12.48 -22.64
C VAL A 66 3.60 -11.10 -22.79
N THR A 67 2.33 -11.06 -23.20
CA THR A 67 1.58 -9.80 -23.27
C THR A 67 1.48 -9.17 -21.88
N ALA A 68 1.81 -7.91 -21.75
CA ALA A 68 1.67 -7.18 -20.49
C ALA A 68 0.26 -6.61 -20.37
N ASN A 69 -0.52 -7.10 -19.42
CA ASN A 69 -1.85 -6.57 -19.11
C ASN A 69 -1.82 -5.43 -18.09
N ALA A 70 -0.75 -5.35 -17.29
CA ALA A 70 -0.59 -4.32 -16.27
C ALA A 70 0.85 -3.78 -16.25
N LEU A 71 0.96 -2.49 -15.96
CA LEU A 71 2.22 -1.79 -15.73
C LEU A 71 2.36 -1.59 -14.21
N PRO A 72 3.26 -2.31 -13.54
CA PRO A 72 3.48 -2.13 -12.11
C PRO A 72 4.21 -0.81 -11.83
N ILE A 73 3.63 0.00 -10.95
CA ILE A 73 4.25 1.20 -10.36
C ILE A 73 4.58 0.84 -8.92
N SER A 74 5.82 0.41 -8.70
CA SER A 74 6.31 -0.07 -7.40
C SER A 74 6.90 1.06 -6.55
N GLY A 75 7.16 0.78 -5.28
CA GLY A 75 7.82 1.73 -4.39
C GLY A 75 6.91 2.85 -3.91
N LEU A 76 5.59 2.63 -3.84
CA LEU A 76 4.65 3.63 -3.35
C LEU A 76 4.47 3.46 -1.84
N PRO A 77 4.99 4.40 -1.02
CA PRO A 77 4.75 4.36 0.42
C PRO A 77 3.27 4.63 0.70
N ALA A 78 2.66 3.77 1.49
CA ALA A 78 1.27 3.87 1.90
C ALA A 78 1.14 3.78 3.42
N GLU A 79 0.22 4.54 3.98
CA GLU A 79 -0.21 4.45 5.36
C GLU A 79 -1.46 3.58 5.44
N VAL A 80 -1.44 2.60 6.34
CA VAL A 80 -2.61 1.78 6.66
C VAL A 80 -3.51 2.57 7.60
N ALA A 81 -4.75 2.78 7.25
CA ALA A 81 -5.71 3.55 8.04
C ALA A 81 -7.04 2.80 8.21
N ALA A 82 -7.69 3.01 9.34
CA ALA A 82 -9.08 2.58 9.49
C ALA A 82 -9.97 3.41 8.56
N PRO A 83 -10.96 2.80 7.87
CA PRO A 83 -11.84 3.52 6.98
C PRO A 83 -12.62 4.62 7.72
N LEU A 84 -12.70 5.81 7.14
CA LEU A 84 -13.34 6.97 7.77
C LEU A 84 -14.80 6.72 8.16
N HIS A 85 -15.53 5.92 7.38
CA HIS A 85 -16.94 5.61 7.64
C HIS A 85 -17.15 4.52 8.70
N SER A 86 -16.13 3.77 9.05
CA SER A 86 -16.15 2.72 10.07
C SER A 86 -15.28 3.03 11.28
N SER A 87 -14.83 4.27 11.42
CA SER A 87 -14.12 4.76 12.59
C SER A 87 -14.88 5.91 13.25
N ALA A 88 -14.77 6.03 14.55
CA ALA A 88 -15.36 7.11 15.34
C ALA A 88 -14.33 7.69 16.30
N ARG A 89 -14.25 9.02 16.32
CA ARG A 89 -13.53 9.76 17.34
C ARG A 89 -14.53 10.21 18.39
N ILE A 90 -14.21 9.96 19.63
CA ILE A 90 -15.05 10.24 20.78
C ILE A 90 -14.43 11.40 21.55
N ALA A 91 -15.16 12.49 21.68
CA ALA A 91 -14.75 13.68 22.43
C ALA A 91 -15.61 13.86 23.69
N ALA A 92 -15.04 14.43 24.74
CA ALA A 92 -15.75 14.78 25.96
C ALA A 92 -16.64 16.00 25.72
N PRO A 93 -17.98 15.91 25.77
CA PRO A 93 -18.85 17.06 25.50
C PRO A 93 -18.77 18.15 26.56
N TYR A 94 -18.39 17.78 27.78
CA TYR A 94 -18.25 18.69 28.92
C TYR A 94 -16.82 18.68 29.47
N ALA A 95 -16.33 19.83 29.91
CA ALA A 95 -15.08 19.93 30.63
C ALA A 95 -15.20 19.19 31.99
N GLY A 96 -14.10 18.54 32.39
CA GLY A 96 -14.12 17.75 33.63
C GLY A 96 -12.79 17.08 33.94
N VAL A 97 -12.81 16.13 34.87
CA VAL A 97 -11.65 15.34 35.28
C VAL A 97 -11.94 13.86 35.04
N VAL A 98 -11.02 13.15 34.41
CA VAL A 98 -11.11 11.68 34.22
C VAL A 98 -11.00 11.00 35.57
N THR A 99 -12.05 10.32 36.01
CA THR A 99 -12.06 9.56 37.26
C THR A 99 -11.64 8.11 37.09
N ARG A 100 -12.05 7.49 35.98
CA ARG A 100 -11.78 6.08 35.76
C ARG A 100 -11.74 5.72 34.27
N ILE A 101 -10.74 4.93 33.89
CA ILE A 101 -10.66 4.29 32.58
C ILE A 101 -11.39 2.95 32.68
N LEU A 102 -12.26 2.66 31.73
CA LEU A 102 -13.07 1.42 31.66
C LEU A 102 -12.64 0.54 30.50
N ARG A 103 -12.04 1.12 29.46
CA ARG A 103 -11.50 0.39 28.29
C ARG A 103 -10.15 0.96 27.91
N ASP A 104 -9.22 0.06 27.56
CA ASP A 104 -7.87 0.41 27.13
C ASP A 104 -7.68 0.21 25.61
N GLU A 105 -6.51 0.65 25.11
CA GLU A 105 -6.13 0.42 23.73
C GLU A 105 -6.09 -1.09 23.42
N GLY A 106 -6.66 -1.48 22.28
CA GLY A 106 -6.78 -2.88 21.88
C GLY A 106 -8.05 -3.59 22.38
N ASP A 107 -8.80 -3.01 23.33
CA ASP A 107 -10.03 -3.62 23.82
C ASP A 107 -11.13 -3.64 22.74
N ALA A 108 -11.85 -4.77 22.67
CA ALA A 108 -13.07 -4.86 21.90
C ALA A 108 -14.23 -4.21 22.65
N VAL A 109 -15.01 -3.38 21.96
CA VAL A 109 -16.14 -2.64 22.54
C VAL A 109 -17.40 -2.80 21.68
N LYS A 110 -18.56 -2.79 22.34
CA LYS A 110 -19.86 -2.77 21.68
C LYS A 110 -20.43 -1.36 21.66
N LYS A 111 -21.26 -1.05 20.65
CA LYS A 111 -22.01 0.21 20.64
C LYS A 111 -22.79 0.39 21.95
N GLY A 112 -22.62 1.58 22.58
CA GLY A 112 -23.24 1.92 23.87
C GLY A 112 -22.47 1.41 25.10
N GLU A 113 -21.29 0.80 24.90
CA GLU A 113 -20.43 0.38 26.01
C GLU A 113 -19.62 1.55 26.55
N ALA A 114 -19.46 1.61 27.89
CA ALA A 114 -18.75 2.69 28.55
C ALA A 114 -17.23 2.57 28.37
N LEU A 115 -16.59 3.67 28.00
CA LEU A 115 -15.14 3.77 27.73
C LEU A 115 -14.39 4.40 28.91
N VAL A 116 -14.93 5.49 29.46
CA VAL A 116 -14.29 6.30 30.49
C VAL A 116 -15.34 7.00 31.35
N ARG A 117 -15.04 7.18 32.64
CA ARG A 117 -15.80 8.03 33.55
C ARG A 117 -15.14 9.37 33.71
N ILE A 118 -15.93 10.41 33.67
CA ILE A 118 -15.51 11.79 33.78
C ILE A 118 -16.44 12.50 34.79
N GLN A 119 -15.86 13.24 35.71
CA GLN A 119 -16.59 14.13 36.65
C GLN A 119 -16.59 15.55 36.10
N SER A 120 -17.77 16.15 35.93
CA SER A 120 -17.96 17.45 35.36
C SER A 120 -18.92 18.31 36.19
N ARG A 121 -18.52 19.52 36.49
CA ARG A 121 -19.41 20.54 37.10
C ARG A 121 -20.40 21.08 36.07
N GLU A 122 -19.99 21.19 34.82
CA GLU A 122 -20.87 21.62 33.72
C GLU A 122 -22.03 20.67 33.52
N LEU A 123 -21.80 19.36 33.67
CA LEU A 123 -22.86 18.35 33.61
C LEU A 123 -23.91 18.60 34.69
N LEU A 124 -23.51 18.94 35.92
CA LEU A 124 -24.46 19.28 37.00
C LEU A 124 -25.34 20.46 36.62
N SER A 125 -24.76 21.49 36.00
CA SER A 125 -25.55 22.63 35.50
C SER A 125 -26.53 22.18 34.39
N ALA A 126 -26.07 21.40 33.41
CA ALA A 126 -26.93 20.92 32.34
C ALA A 126 -28.08 20.01 32.86
N GLN A 127 -27.83 19.21 33.90
CA GLN A 127 -28.87 18.42 34.56
C GLN A 127 -29.92 19.32 35.26
N ALA A 128 -29.46 20.37 35.96
CA ALA A 128 -30.37 21.34 36.59
C ALA A 128 -31.21 22.12 35.58
N ASP A 129 -30.59 22.47 34.43
CA ASP A 129 -31.27 23.14 33.34
C ASP A 129 -32.35 22.23 32.72
N LEU A 130 -32.07 20.93 32.54
CA LEU A 130 -33.05 19.95 32.07
C LEU A 130 -34.23 19.84 33.05
N VAL A 131 -33.96 19.74 34.35
CA VAL A 131 -35.05 19.66 35.37
C VAL A 131 -35.92 20.89 35.29
N ARG A 132 -35.31 22.08 35.19
CA ARG A 132 -36.04 23.36 35.06
C ARG A 132 -36.89 23.39 33.79
N ALA A 133 -36.29 23.08 32.64
CA ALA A 133 -36.98 23.08 31.34
C ALA A 133 -38.15 22.09 31.31
N ARG A 134 -37.98 20.92 31.92
CA ARG A 134 -39.08 19.94 32.08
C ARG A 134 -40.23 20.47 32.90
N SER A 135 -39.95 21.11 34.05
CA SER A 135 -40.96 21.68 34.92
C SER A 135 -41.72 22.82 34.21
N GLU A 136 -41.00 23.71 33.51
CA GLU A 136 -41.59 24.79 32.71
C GLU A 136 -42.48 24.27 31.58
N ALA A 137 -42.02 23.22 30.84
CA ALA A 137 -42.79 22.64 29.78
C ALA A 137 -44.10 22.00 30.29
N ILE A 138 -44.04 21.28 31.40
CA ILE A 138 -45.23 20.67 32.02
C ILE A 138 -46.24 21.77 32.43
N ALA A 139 -45.77 22.83 33.12
CA ALA A 139 -46.63 23.92 33.57
C ALA A 139 -47.26 24.70 32.38
N ALA A 140 -46.47 24.96 31.31
CA ALA A 140 -46.96 25.64 30.12
C ALA A 140 -47.98 24.80 29.33
N LEU A 141 -47.78 23.47 29.21
CA LEU A 141 -48.72 22.54 28.58
C LEU A 141 -50.04 22.51 29.35
N GLN A 142 -49.99 22.33 30.67
CA GLN A 142 -51.20 22.31 31.49
C GLN A 142 -51.97 23.66 31.42
N GLN A 143 -51.24 24.79 31.30
CA GLN A 143 -51.88 26.09 31.11
C GLN A 143 -52.53 26.19 29.72
N ALA A 144 -51.91 25.71 28.68
CA ALA A 144 -52.47 25.71 27.30
C ALA A 144 -53.70 24.81 27.24
N GLU A 145 -53.68 23.61 27.83
CA GLU A 145 -54.84 22.74 27.90
C GLU A 145 -56.02 23.39 28.66
N ARG A 146 -55.77 24.00 29.78
CA ARG A 146 -56.81 24.75 30.54
C ARG A 146 -57.41 25.87 29.72
N ASN A 147 -56.57 26.67 29.05
CA ASN A 147 -57.01 27.79 28.22
C ASN A 147 -57.79 27.30 27.00
N GLU A 148 -57.46 26.17 26.40
CA GLU A 148 -58.21 25.55 25.32
C GLU A 148 -59.65 25.17 25.74
N LEU A 149 -59.82 24.60 26.91
CA LEU A 149 -61.14 24.28 27.49
C LEU A 149 -61.93 25.56 27.73
N LEU A 150 -61.33 26.60 28.37
CA LEU A 150 -61.99 27.89 28.64
C LEU A 150 -62.37 28.60 27.34
N LEU A 151 -61.58 28.49 26.27
CA LEU A 151 -61.95 29.01 24.97
C LEU A 151 -63.15 28.29 24.35
N LYS A 152 -63.22 26.95 24.46
CA LYS A 152 -64.37 26.16 24.00
C LYS A 152 -65.66 26.53 24.76
N GLU A 153 -65.53 26.91 26.01
CA GLU A 153 -66.64 27.40 26.82
C GLU A 153 -66.96 28.89 26.63
N GLY A 154 -66.21 29.60 25.79
CA GLY A 154 -66.42 31.05 25.51
C GLY A 154 -65.93 31.97 26.62
N ILE A 155 -65.15 31.47 27.59
CA ILE A 155 -64.72 32.24 28.79
C ILE A 155 -63.53 33.14 28.50
N ILE A 156 -62.65 32.76 27.58
CA ILE A 156 -61.46 33.53 27.24
C ILE A 156 -61.40 33.86 25.73
N ALA A 157 -60.65 34.90 25.39
CA ALA A 157 -60.42 35.32 24.02
C ALA A 157 -59.44 34.35 23.29
N ALA A 158 -59.60 34.17 22.00
CA ALA A 158 -58.76 33.33 21.15
C ALA A 158 -57.26 33.71 21.26
N ALA A 159 -56.97 35.00 21.29
CA ALA A 159 -55.59 35.52 21.42
C ALA A 159 -54.89 34.98 22.69
N ARG A 160 -55.60 34.84 23.81
CA ARG A 160 -55.02 34.30 25.05
C ARG A 160 -54.70 32.81 24.94
N ASN A 161 -55.53 32.07 24.23
CA ASN A 161 -55.29 30.66 23.96
C ASN A 161 -54.08 30.50 23.02
N GLU A 162 -53.97 31.32 21.96
CA GLU A 162 -52.83 31.31 21.05
C GLU A 162 -51.53 31.65 21.80
N GLU A 163 -51.51 32.68 22.68
CA GLU A 163 -50.34 33.00 23.52
C GLU A 163 -49.92 31.83 24.40
N SER A 164 -50.89 31.15 25.04
CA SER A 164 -50.56 29.97 25.91
C SER A 164 -50.02 28.80 25.11
N ARG A 165 -50.54 28.54 23.89
CA ARG A 165 -50.02 27.51 23.00
C ARG A 165 -48.63 27.85 22.50
N ALA A 166 -48.34 29.10 22.14
CA ALA A 166 -47.00 29.55 21.74
C ALA A 166 -46.01 29.40 22.88
N ARG A 167 -46.41 29.70 24.10
CA ARG A 167 -45.58 29.52 25.31
C ARG A 167 -45.28 28.05 25.57
N ALA A 168 -46.25 27.16 25.43
CA ALA A 168 -46.11 25.71 25.59
C ALA A 168 -45.14 25.13 24.52
N ALA A 169 -45.28 25.59 23.28
CA ALA A 169 -44.37 25.19 22.22
C ALA A 169 -42.92 25.63 22.50
N ALA A 170 -42.70 26.85 22.91
CA ALA A 170 -41.38 27.39 23.28
C ALA A 170 -40.76 26.61 24.46
N ALA A 171 -41.53 26.31 25.52
CA ALA A 171 -41.06 25.54 26.67
C ALA A 171 -40.75 24.08 26.29
N SER A 172 -41.54 23.45 25.38
CA SER A 172 -41.26 22.12 24.84
C SER A 172 -39.95 22.09 24.04
N ALA A 173 -39.71 23.12 23.21
CA ALA A 173 -38.46 23.23 22.45
C ALA A 173 -37.24 23.40 23.38
N ALA A 174 -37.37 24.19 24.44
CA ALA A 174 -36.31 24.35 25.46
C ALA A 174 -36.00 23.03 26.17
N ARG A 175 -37.04 22.26 26.53
CA ARG A 175 -36.86 20.91 27.10
C ARG A 175 -36.13 20.00 26.15
N GLU A 176 -36.54 19.92 24.88
CA GLU A 176 -35.89 19.09 23.86
C GLU A 176 -34.43 19.48 23.64
N GLN A 177 -34.11 20.76 23.66
CA GLN A 177 -32.72 21.26 23.59
C GLN A 177 -31.92 20.78 24.79
N ALA A 178 -32.45 20.89 26.03
CA ALA A 178 -31.77 20.46 27.24
C ALA A 178 -31.59 18.90 27.28
N GLU A 179 -32.59 18.15 26.78
CA GLU A 179 -32.48 16.70 26.63
C GLU A 179 -31.39 16.31 25.59
N GLY A 180 -31.35 17.03 24.48
CA GLY A 180 -30.33 16.86 23.44
C GLY A 180 -28.90 17.09 23.94
N ALA A 181 -28.70 18.06 24.81
CA ALA A 181 -27.40 18.36 25.42
C ALA A 181 -26.84 17.18 26.25
N LEU A 182 -27.69 16.35 26.83
CA LEU A 182 -27.31 15.17 27.62
C LEU A 182 -27.32 13.87 26.80
N SER A 183 -27.59 13.93 25.51
CA SER A 183 -27.64 12.76 24.64
C SER A 183 -26.25 12.15 24.43
N GLY A 184 -26.17 10.81 24.27
CA GLY A 184 -24.90 10.09 24.06
C GLY A 184 -24.06 9.86 25.30
N LEU A 185 -24.56 10.29 26.49
CA LEU A 185 -23.93 10.08 27.78
C LEU A 185 -24.71 9.09 28.62
N ARG A 186 -24.00 8.37 29.47
CA ARG A 186 -24.64 7.64 30.60
C ARG A 186 -24.28 8.37 31.89
N ILE A 187 -25.26 8.97 32.51
CA ILE A 187 -25.11 9.62 33.81
C ILE A 187 -24.97 8.55 34.88
N VAL A 188 -23.94 8.64 35.70
CA VAL A 188 -23.71 7.72 36.81
C VAL A 188 -24.52 8.22 38.03
N THR A 189 -25.52 7.45 38.42
CA THR A 189 -26.40 7.79 39.54
C THR A 189 -25.85 7.35 40.89
N ASP A 190 -25.04 6.26 40.89
CA ASP A 190 -24.49 5.63 42.08
C ASP A 190 -23.08 6.09 42.43
N GLY A 191 -22.58 7.15 41.73
CA GLY A 191 -21.24 7.70 41.84
C GLY A 191 -21.18 9.07 42.46
N VAL A 192 -20.09 9.77 42.16
CA VAL A 192 -19.92 11.17 42.55
C VAL A 192 -20.86 12.05 41.73
N PRO A 193 -21.55 13.06 42.35
CA PRO A 193 -22.39 13.97 41.58
C PRO A 193 -21.67 14.61 40.39
N GLY A 194 -22.33 14.62 39.21
CA GLY A 194 -21.76 15.12 37.97
C GLY A 194 -20.84 14.14 37.25
N GLU A 195 -20.83 12.86 37.64
CA GLU A 195 -20.09 11.82 36.93
C GLU A 195 -20.91 11.25 35.76
N TYR A 196 -20.25 11.06 34.63
CA TYR A 196 -20.83 10.47 33.45
C TYR A 196 -19.86 9.53 32.75
N GLU A 197 -20.42 8.60 32.00
CA GLU A 197 -19.69 7.67 31.15
C GLU A 197 -19.81 8.09 29.68
N LEU A 198 -18.66 8.21 29.00
CA LEU A 198 -18.62 8.30 27.54
C LEU A 198 -18.81 6.92 26.95
N LEU A 199 -19.72 6.84 25.97
CA LEU A 199 -20.10 5.57 25.35
C LEU A 199 -19.48 5.43 23.96
N ALA A 200 -19.16 4.20 23.58
CA ALA A 200 -18.73 3.88 22.24
C ALA A 200 -19.91 4.08 21.25
N PRO A 201 -19.78 4.93 20.21
CA PRO A 201 -20.86 5.17 19.25
C PRO A 201 -21.03 4.01 18.26
N ILE A 202 -19.99 3.18 18.09
CA ILE A 202 -19.94 2.01 17.22
C ILE A 202 -19.35 0.82 17.95
N SER A 203 -19.65 -0.39 17.48
CA SER A 203 -18.95 -1.60 17.92
C SER A 203 -17.64 -1.72 17.16
N GLY A 204 -16.57 -2.15 17.84
CA GLY A 204 -15.25 -2.26 17.23
C GLY A 204 -14.14 -2.47 18.24
N GLN A 205 -12.95 -2.00 17.91
CA GLN A 205 -11.77 -2.04 18.75
C GLN A 205 -11.29 -0.63 19.06
N VAL A 206 -10.82 -0.39 20.27
CA VAL A 206 -10.18 0.86 20.67
C VAL A 206 -8.82 0.97 19.99
N LEU A 207 -8.68 1.91 19.05
CA LEU A 207 -7.42 2.17 18.36
C LEU A 207 -6.47 3.00 19.20
N ARG A 208 -6.99 4.03 19.86
CA ARG A 208 -6.21 4.93 20.72
C ARG A 208 -7.03 5.45 21.89
N ARG A 209 -6.37 5.61 23.02
CA ARG A 209 -6.84 6.28 24.22
C ARG A 209 -5.94 7.50 24.48
N MET A 210 -6.51 8.69 24.44
CA MET A 210 -5.79 9.96 24.55
C MET A 210 -5.97 10.61 25.92
N VAL A 211 -6.42 9.84 26.91
CA VAL A 211 -6.70 10.34 28.25
C VAL A 211 -6.15 9.42 29.33
N VAL A 212 -5.81 9.98 30.49
CA VAL A 212 -5.33 9.23 31.67
C VAL A 212 -6.12 9.59 32.91
N PRO A 213 -6.23 8.70 33.90
CA PRO A 213 -6.91 9.00 35.17
C PRO A 213 -6.31 10.26 35.85
N GLY A 214 -7.18 11.13 36.37
CA GLY A 214 -6.78 12.39 36.97
C GLY A 214 -6.53 13.54 35.99
N GLN A 215 -6.58 13.30 34.70
CA GLN A 215 -6.41 14.32 33.67
C GLN A 215 -7.62 15.27 33.63
N ALA A 216 -7.34 16.58 33.63
CA ALA A 216 -8.35 17.59 33.32
C ALA A 216 -8.59 17.65 31.80
N LEU A 217 -9.86 17.72 31.41
CA LEU A 217 -10.31 17.79 30.01
C LEU A 217 -11.04 19.11 29.77
N VAL A 218 -10.84 19.68 28.59
CA VAL A 218 -11.69 20.73 28.07
C VAL A 218 -12.86 20.17 27.29
N ALA A 219 -13.94 20.95 27.13
CA ALA A 219 -15.06 20.53 26.30
C ALA A 219 -14.59 20.24 24.84
N LEU A 220 -15.17 19.23 24.23
CA LEU A 220 -14.86 18.72 22.88
C LEU A 220 -13.43 18.16 22.69
N GLN A 221 -12.70 17.95 23.78
CA GLN A 221 -11.40 17.28 23.72
C GLN A 221 -11.58 15.82 23.31
N GLU A 222 -10.82 15.39 22.30
CA GLU A 222 -10.79 14.00 21.85
C GLU A 222 -10.23 13.09 22.95
N THR A 223 -10.92 11.98 23.19
CA THR A 223 -10.60 11.06 24.28
C THR A 223 -10.28 9.65 23.78
N TYR A 224 -11.04 9.16 22.81
CA TYR A 224 -10.90 7.83 22.24
C TYR A 224 -11.05 7.86 20.72
N ALA A 225 -10.38 6.90 20.05
CA ALA A 225 -10.65 6.55 18.69
C ALA A 225 -11.01 5.05 18.63
N VAL A 226 -12.17 4.72 18.05
CA VAL A 226 -12.67 3.36 17.89
C VAL A 226 -12.88 3.08 16.42
N ALA A 227 -12.48 1.90 15.94
CA ALA A 227 -12.78 1.44 14.58
C ALA A 227 -13.55 0.13 14.61
N ALA A 228 -14.53 0.02 13.73
CA ALA A 228 -15.19 -1.25 13.48
C ALA A 228 -14.24 -2.22 12.78
N PRO A 229 -14.34 -3.55 13.03
CA PRO A 229 -13.60 -4.54 12.28
C PRO A 229 -13.99 -4.49 10.80
N GLY A 230 -13.04 -4.70 9.92
CA GLY A 230 -13.27 -4.69 8.47
C GLY A 230 -12.03 -4.32 7.69
N SER A 231 -12.17 -4.30 6.37
CA SER A 231 -11.07 -3.99 5.46
C SER A 231 -10.46 -2.61 5.72
N LEU A 232 -9.14 -2.55 5.79
CA LEU A 232 -8.39 -1.32 6.02
C LEU A 232 -8.20 -0.53 4.72
N ASP A 233 -8.13 0.77 4.85
CA ASP A 233 -7.77 1.66 3.75
C ASP A 233 -6.24 1.83 3.68
N LEU A 234 -5.69 1.83 2.47
CA LEU A 234 -4.30 2.12 2.16
C LEU A 234 -4.25 3.52 1.54
N ILE A 235 -3.64 4.45 2.24
CA ILE A 235 -3.54 5.85 1.81
C ILE A 235 -2.14 6.08 1.28
N PHE A 236 -2.01 6.37 -0.01
CA PHE A 236 -0.74 6.64 -0.65
C PHE A 236 -0.82 7.84 -1.60
N SER A 237 0.31 8.27 -2.13
CA SER A 237 0.37 9.42 -3.01
C SER A 237 1.10 9.09 -4.30
N VAL A 238 0.58 9.58 -5.42
CA VAL A 238 1.20 9.46 -6.74
C VAL A 238 1.53 10.84 -7.32
N PRO A 239 2.57 10.96 -8.16
CA PRO A 239 2.84 12.22 -8.86
C PRO A 239 1.65 12.66 -9.73
N VAL A 240 1.43 13.96 -9.86
CA VAL A 240 0.38 14.53 -10.73
C VAL A 240 0.50 14.03 -12.17
N SER A 241 1.73 13.87 -12.67
CA SER A 241 1.99 13.31 -14.01
C SER A 241 1.39 11.92 -14.25
N SER A 242 1.12 11.18 -13.17
CA SER A 242 0.48 9.86 -13.21
C SER A 242 -1.05 9.92 -13.12
N ARG A 243 -1.66 11.11 -13.04
CA ARG A 243 -3.12 11.28 -12.82
C ARG A 243 -3.96 10.55 -13.85
N SER A 244 -3.59 10.62 -15.13
CA SER A 244 -4.32 9.97 -16.22
C SER A 244 -4.22 8.45 -16.21
N ARG A 245 -3.24 7.90 -15.50
CA ARG A 245 -2.97 6.47 -15.39
C ARG A 245 -3.52 5.84 -14.10
N VAL A 246 -4.15 6.62 -13.23
CA VAL A 246 -4.69 6.14 -11.94
C VAL A 246 -6.18 6.38 -11.88
N ALA A 247 -6.96 5.32 -11.70
CA ALA A 247 -8.42 5.35 -11.62
C ALA A 247 -8.96 4.41 -10.54
N PRO A 248 -10.15 4.65 -10.01
CA PRO A 248 -10.84 3.69 -9.15
C PRO A 248 -10.99 2.32 -9.82
N GLY A 249 -10.93 1.27 -9.03
CA GLY A 249 -10.97 -0.12 -9.50
C GLY A 249 -9.62 -0.75 -9.84
N MET A 250 -8.56 0.03 -9.97
CA MET A 250 -7.21 -0.51 -10.20
C MET A 250 -6.75 -1.33 -9.01
N LYS A 251 -6.03 -2.43 -9.33
CA LYS A 251 -5.48 -3.31 -8.29
C LYS A 251 -4.20 -2.73 -7.70
N VAL A 252 -4.04 -2.95 -6.40
CA VAL A 252 -2.78 -2.74 -5.69
C VAL A 252 -2.31 -4.07 -5.12
N ARG A 253 -0.99 -4.23 -4.98
CA ARG A 253 -0.35 -5.41 -4.41
C ARG A 253 0.59 -4.95 -3.30
N LEU A 254 0.55 -5.64 -2.17
CA LEU A 254 1.45 -5.44 -1.05
C LEU A 254 2.64 -6.40 -1.13
N PRO A 255 3.73 -6.18 -0.37
CA PRO A 255 4.93 -7.02 -0.41
C PRO A 255 4.69 -8.48 0.01
N ASP A 256 3.71 -8.73 0.86
CA ASP A 256 3.29 -10.06 1.31
C ASP A 256 2.44 -10.82 0.27
N GLY A 257 2.18 -10.20 -0.90
CA GLY A 257 1.36 -10.75 -1.97
C GLY A 257 -0.14 -10.47 -1.81
N SER A 258 -0.57 -9.88 -0.69
CA SER A 258 -1.97 -9.49 -0.52
C SER A 258 -2.38 -8.41 -1.52
N ALA A 259 -3.66 -8.41 -1.88
CA ALA A 259 -4.22 -7.53 -2.88
C ALA A 259 -5.15 -6.48 -2.26
N GLY A 260 -5.41 -5.45 -3.05
CA GLY A 260 -6.41 -4.45 -2.76
C GLY A 260 -6.86 -3.76 -4.03
N SER A 261 -7.76 -2.79 -3.88
CA SER A 261 -8.27 -2.03 -5.02
C SER A 261 -8.39 -0.54 -4.69
N VAL A 262 -8.05 0.31 -5.67
CA VAL A 262 -8.22 1.76 -5.58
C VAL A 262 -9.70 2.08 -5.45
N VAL A 263 -10.08 2.77 -4.38
CA VAL A 263 -11.47 3.21 -4.11
C VAL A 263 -11.68 4.63 -4.59
N ALA A 264 -10.68 5.50 -4.38
CA ALA A 264 -10.79 6.90 -4.73
C ALA A 264 -9.43 7.51 -5.09
N VAL A 265 -9.45 8.45 -6.02
CA VAL A 265 -8.31 9.29 -6.39
C VAL A 265 -8.68 10.73 -6.06
N GLY A 266 -7.85 11.41 -5.28
CA GLY A 266 -8.06 12.78 -4.90
C GLY A 266 -8.18 13.71 -6.11
N ALA A 267 -9.02 14.72 -5.99
CA ALA A 267 -9.18 15.77 -7.00
C ALA A 267 -8.18 16.93 -6.76
N ASP A 268 -7.58 16.99 -5.59
CA ASP A 268 -6.66 18.03 -5.15
C ASP A 268 -5.26 17.46 -4.94
N THR A 269 -4.27 18.34 -5.07
CA THR A 269 -2.85 18.01 -4.85
C THR A 269 -2.35 18.61 -3.56
N ASP A 270 -1.53 17.88 -2.86
CA ASP A 270 -0.75 18.45 -1.78
C ASP A 270 0.18 19.54 -2.32
N ARG A 271 0.09 20.74 -1.76
CA ARG A 271 0.80 21.94 -2.25
C ARG A 271 2.32 21.82 -2.18
N ALA A 272 2.82 21.13 -1.16
CA ALA A 272 4.26 20.98 -0.93
C ALA A 272 4.88 19.89 -1.81
N SER A 273 4.22 18.74 -1.91
CA SER A 273 4.75 17.57 -2.62
C SER A 273 4.31 17.45 -4.08
N GLN A 274 3.30 18.23 -4.53
CA GLN A 274 2.67 18.12 -5.86
C GLN A 274 2.23 16.68 -6.18
N ARG A 275 1.72 15.98 -5.16
CA ARG A 275 1.26 14.59 -5.28
C ARG A 275 -0.25 14.51 -5.07
N LEU A 276 -0.88 13.59 -5.77
CA LEU A 276 -2.29 13.25 -5.61
C LEU A 276 -2.43 12.18 -4.54
N ARG A 277 -3.32 12.39 -3.59
CA ARG A 277 -3.68 11.38 -2.60
C ARG A 277 -4.59 10.33 -3.25
N VAL A 278 -4.24 9.07 -3.07
CA VAL A 278 -5.01 7.92 -3.54
C VAL A 278 -5.37 7.07 -2.33
N ARG A 279 -6.59 6.57 -2.33
CA ARG A 279 -7.08 5.63 -1.33
C ARG A 279 -7.45 4.33 -2.00
N ALA A 280 -6.81 3.25 -1.56
CA ALA A 280 -7.17 1.89 -1.90
C ALA A 280 -7.71 1.18 -0.67
N ARG A 281 -8.44 0.09 -0.87
CA ARG A 281 -8.93 -0.79 0.17
C ARG A 281 -8.23 -2.13 0.05
N ALA A 282 -7.69 -2.63 1.16
CA ALA A 282 -7.13 -3.97 1.23
C ALA A 282 -8.28 -5.00 1.13
N ASP A 283 -8.08 -6.05 0.34
CA ASP A 283 -9.05 -7.14 0.20
C ASP A 283 -9.01 -8.06 1.45
N ASP A 284 -7.86 -8.10 2.14
CA ASP A 284 -7.64 -8.82 3.39
C ASP A 284 -6.87 -7.90 4.36
N ASP A 285 -7.27 -7.87 5.62
CA ASP A 285 -6.65 -7.06 6.68
C ASP A 285 -5.68 -7.85 7.56
N ARG A 286 -5.49 -9.15 7.30
CA ARG A 286 -4.60 -10.01 8.07
C ARG A 286 -3.18 -9.48 8.05
N GLY A 287 -2.65 -9.18 9.24
CA GLY A 287 -1.29 -8.67 9.41
C GLY A 287 -1.11 -7.16 9.16
N LEU A 288 -2.17 -6.43 8.78
CA LEU A 288 -2.13 -4.99 8.66
C LEU A 288 -2.63 -4.33 9.96
N VAL A 289 -1.92 -3.30 10.40
CA VAL A 289 -2.27 -2.54 11.61
C VAL A 289 -2.45 -1.07 11.25
N PRO A 290 -3.55 -0.41 11.66
CA PRO A 290 -3.73 1.03 11.46
C PRO A 290 -2.56 1.84 12.00
N GLY A 291 -2.04 2.78 11.20
CA GLY A 291 -0.84 3.56 11.49
C GLY A 291 0.46 2.94 10.96
N GLN A 292 0.43 1.70 10.47
CA GLN A 292 1.57 1.06 9.83
C GLN A 292 1.87 1.72 8.47
N HIS A 293 3.16 1.83 8.14
CA HIS A 293 3.60 2.20 6.80
C HIS A 293 4.01 0.94 6.04
N VAL A 294 3.49 0.79 4.84
CA VAL A 294 3.76 -0.33 3.94
C VAL A 294 4.15 0.21 2.56
N GLU A 295 4.94 -0.54 1.85
CA GLU A 295 5.22 -0.24 0.44
C GLU A 295 4.22 -1.01 -0.43
N LEU A 296 3.61 -0.38 -1.42
CA LEU A 296 2.71 -1.06 -2.34
C LEU A 296 3.10 -0.86 -3.80
N THR A 297 2.62 -1.76 -4.63
CA THR A 297 2.69 -1.68 -6.09
C THR A 297 1.30 -1.45 -6.66
N LEU A 298 1.12 -0.36 -7.39
CA LEU A 298 -0.10 -0.08 -8.15
C LEU A 298 0.02 -0.74 -9.53
N LEU A 299 -0.99 -1.50 -9.92
CA LEU A 299 -1.08 -2.15 -11.21
C LEU A 299 -1.91 -1.28 -12.17
N ALA A 300 -1.24 -0.38 -12.88
CA ALA A 300 -1.89 0.44 -13.90
C ALA A 300 -2.14 -0.40 -15.18
N PRO A 301 -3.15 -0.09 -16.00
CA PRO A 301 -3.31 -0.71 -17.30
C PRO A 301 -2.04 -0.50 -18.14
N ALA A 302 -1.54 -1.58 -18.72
CA ALA A 302 -0.42 -1.46 -19.64
C ALA A 302 -0.87 -0.78 -20.94
N PRO A 303 -0.05 0.10 -21.54
CA PRO A 303 -0.31 0.61 -22.88
C PRO A 303 -0.46 -0.53 -23.90
N ALA A 304 -1.13 -0.25 -25.02
CA ALA A 304 -1.21 -1.21 -26.12
C ALA A 304 0.20 -1.60 -26.59
N ASP A 305 0.35 -2.83 -27.06
CA ASP A 305 1.62 -3.39 -27.54
C ASP A 305 2.73 -3.49 -26.49
N SER A 306 2.37 -3.46 -25.20
CA SER A 306 3.32 -3.70 -24.12
C SER A 306 3.57 -5.19 -23.92
N ILE A 307 4.86 -5.54 -23.82
CA ILE A 307 5.32 -6.91 -23.61
C ILE A 307 6.04 -6.98 -22.25
N SER A 308 5.74 -8.01 -21.48
CA SER A 308 6.45 -8.37 -20.27
C SER A 308 7.58 -9.34 -20.62
N VAL A 309 8.78 -8.98 -20.21
CA VAL A 309 9.99 -9.80 -20.36
C VAL A 309 10.68 -9.93 -19.01
N PRO A 310 11.43 -11.02 -18.76
CA PRO A 310 12.26 -11.10 -17.56
C PRO A 310 13.23 -9.92 -17.48
N ALA A 311 13.37 -9.29 -16.31
CA ALA A 311 14.22 -8.11 -16.15
C ALA A 311 15.69 -8.39 -16.50
N ALA A 312 16.14 -9.64 -16.32
CA ALA A 312 17.47 -10.10 -16.67
C ALA A 312 17.76 -10.10 -18.20
N SER A 313 16.71 -10.07 -19.03
CA SER A 313 16.89 -10.02 -20.50
C SER A 313 17.26 -8.64 -21.04
N LEU A 314 17.08 -7.58 -20.22
CA LEU A 314 17.35 -6.20 -20.63
C LEU A 314 18.83 -5.84 -20.45
N ILE A 315 19.46 -5.38 -21.52
CA ILE A 315 20.81 -4.83 -21.51
C ILE A 315 20.69 -3.33 -21.74
N THR A 316 21.31 -2.55 -20.86
CA THR A 316 21.39 -1.10 -21.03
C THR A 316 22.46 -0.77 -22.08
N GLU A 317 22.11 0.04 -23.07
CA GLU A 317 23.01 0.48 -24.14
C GLU A 317 22.82 1.99 -24.38
N GLY A 318 23.78 2.79 -23.94
CA GLY A 318 23.65 4.24 -23.94
C GLY A 318 22.42 4.67 -23.12
N ASP A 319 21.54 5.47 -23.71
CA ASP A 319 20.28 5.93 -23.08
C ASP A 319 19.10 4.98 -23.31
N GLY A 320 19.31 3.81 -23.96
CA GLY A 320 18.24 2.87 -24.30
C GLY A 320 18.45 1.48 -23.72
N HIS A 321 17.51 0.60 -24.05
CA HIS A 321 17.55 -0.80 -23.66
C HIS A 321 17.49 -1.67 -24.91
N VAL A 322 18.25 -2.77 -24.89
CA VAL A 322 18.29 -3.78 -25.95
C VAL A 322 18.05 -5.15 -25.31
N LEU A 323 17.34 -6.00 -26.01
CA LEU A 323 17.20 -7.41 -25.65
C LEU A 323 17.47 -8.27 -26.89
N PHE A 324 17.79 -9.54 -26.67
CA PHE A 324 18.03 -10.50 -27.76
C PHE A 324 16.85 -11.45 -27.86
N VAL A 325 16.28 -11.52 -29.05
CA VAL A 325 15.13 -12.39 -29.38
C VAL A 325 15.63 -13.55 -30.23
N LEU A 326 15.25 -14.75 -29.83
CA LEU A 326 15.49 -15.99 -30.59
C LEU A 326 14.27 -16.32 -31.45
N THR A 327 14.51 -16.48 -32.78
CA THR A 327 13.50 -16.94 -33.71
C THR A 327 14.09 -18.14 -34.52
N GLY A 328 13.71 -19.34 -34.16
CA GLY A 328 14.35 -20.56 -34.67
C GLY A 328 15.78 -20.68 -34.15
N GLU A 329 16.80 -20.56 -35.05
CA GLU A 329 18.23 -20.55 -34.72
C GLU A 329 18.86 -19.15 -34.84
N LEU A 330 18.03 -18.13 -35.08
CA LEU A 330 18.50 -16.77 -35.32
C LEU A 330 18.25 -15.88 -34.10
N TYR A 331 19.33 -15.26 -33.61
CA TYR A 331 19.31 -14.25 -32.54
C TYR A 331 19.34 -12.87 -33.18
N ARG A 332 18.40 -12.00 -32.82
CA ARG A 332 18.36 -10.60 -33.25
C ARG A 332 18.37 -9.65 -32.04
N ALA A 333 19.09 -8.58 -32.14
CA ALA A 333 19.02 -7.49 -31.18
C ALA A 333 17.79 -6.63 -31.46
N VAL A 334 17.00 -6.34 -30.42
CA VAL A 334 15.80 -5.51 -30.52
C VAL A 334 15.94 -4.35 -29.53
N ARG A 335 15.90 -3.13 -30.03
CA ARG A 335 15.79 -1.95 -29.18
C ARG A 335 14.38 -1.83 -28.63
N VAL A 336 14.29 -1.58 -27.33
CA VAL A 336 13.01 -1.47 -26.63
C VAL A 336 12.99 -0.27 -25.70
N GLU A 337 11.83 0.34 -25.58
CA GLU A 337 11.54 1.34 -24.58
C GLU A 337 11.07 0.64 -23.31
N ARG A 338 11.74 0.86 -22.18
CA ARG A 338 11.28 0.34 -20.88
C ARG A 338 10.20 1.27 -20.32
N LEU A 339 8.97 0.77 -20.16
CA LEU A 339 7.85 1.51 -19.63
C LEU A 339 7.77 1.43 -18.10
N GLY A 340 8.30 0.34 -17.51
CA GLY A 340 8.30 0.07 -16.07
C GLY A 340 8.65 -1.37 -15.77
N GLY A 341 8.23 -1.85 -14.61
CA GLY A 341 8.47 -3.24 -14.20
C GLY A 341 8.78 -3.34 -12.71
N ASP A 342 9.03 -4.56 -12.28
CA ASP A 342 9.50 -4.90 -10.94
C ASP A 342 10.90 -5.52 -10.98
N ARG A 343 11.28 -6.29 -9.96
CA ARG A 343 12.61 -6.93 -9.90
C ARG A 343 12.72 -8.16 -10.80
N GLU A 344 11.60 -8.80 -11.11
CA GLU A 344 11.55 -10.06 -11.87
C GLU A 344 11.23 -9.79 -13.34
N HIS A 345 10.32 -8.84 -13.63
CA HIS A 345 9.83 -8.55 -14.95
C HIS A 345 9.93 -7.08 -15.32
N ALA A 346 10.28 -6.81 -16.56
CA ALA A 346 10.23 -5.49 -17.17
C ALA A 346 9.12 -5.42 -18.21
N ILE A 347 8.40 -4.32 -18.23
CA ILE A 347 7.40 -4.03 -19.25
C ILE A 347 8.05 -3.15 -20.30
N VAL A 348 8.07 -3.63 -21.53
CA VAL A 348 8.74 -2.97 -22.65
C VAL A 348 7.81 -2.76 -23.82
N ARG A 349 8.16 -1.80 -24.67
CA ARG A 349 7.56 -1.58 -25.98
C ARG A 349 8.66 -1.64 -27.05
N GLY A 350 8.41 -2.33 -28.15
CA GLY A 350 9.38 -2.48 -29.24
C GLY A 350 8.91 -3.51 -30.25
N GLU A 351 9.78 -3.86 -31.20
CA GLU A 351 9.51 -4.88 -32.22
C GLU A 351 9.67 -6.31 -31.66
N ILE A 352 8.89 -6.60 -30.60
CA ILE A 352 8.81 -7.91 -29.96
C ILE A 352 7.34 -8.34 -29.82
N ARG A 353 7.08 -9.63 -29.96
CA ARG A 353 5.73 -10.21 -29.85
C ARG A 353 5.64 -11.19 -28.69
N ALA A 354 4.45 -11.32 -28.16
CA ALA A 354 4.18 -12.38 -27.18
C ALA A 354 4.44 -13.76 -27.79
N GLY A 355 5.08 -14.63 -27.02
CA GLY A 355 5.51 -15.97 -27.45
C GLY A 355 6.92 -16.04 -28.03
N GLU A 356 7.55 -14.92 -28.39
CA GLU A 356 8.96 -14.91 -28.80
C GLU A 356 9.85 -15.22 -27.59
N GLN A 357 10.93 -15.98 -27.83
CA GLN A 357 11.91 -16.34 -26.80
C GLN A 357 12.92 -15.20 -26.62
N VAL A 358 13.09 -14.72 -25.41
CA VAL A 358 14.09 -13.69 -25.06
C VAL A 358 15.23 -14.31 -24.26
N VAL A 359 16.45 -13.89 -24.55
CA VAL A 359 17.64 -14.38 -23.86
C VAL A 359 17.72 -13.74 -22.46
N VAL A 360 17.68 -14.58 -21.42
CA VAL A 360 17.74 -14.15 -20.02
C VAL A 360 19.12 -14.31 -19.39
N ARG A 361 19.94 -15.22 -19.95
CA ARG A 361 21.31 -15.45 -19.49
C ARG A 361 22.27 -15.55 -20.67
N GLY A 362 23.51 -15.15 -20.51
CA GLY A 362 24.53 -15.18 -21.56
C GLY A 362 24.39 -14.06 -22.61
N ALA A 363 23.39 -13.17 -22.49
CA ALA A 363 23.14 -12.11 -23.46
C ALA A 363 24.34 -11.17 -23.70
N SER A 364 25.20 -10.97 -22.69
CA SER A 364 26.42 -10.17 -22.84
C SER A 364 27.45 -10.78 -23.81
N ALA A 365 27.43 -12.09 -24.02
CA ALA A 365 28.29 -12.77 -24.98
C ALA A 365 27.85 -12.56 -26.44
N LEU A 366 26.58 -12.24 -26.66
CA LEU A 366 26.04 -11.96 -28.00
C LEU A 366 26.41 -10.56 -28.50
N LYS A 367 26.62 -9.59 -27.58
CA LYS A 367 26.89 -8.20 -27.95
C LYS A 367 28.12 -8.00 -28.84
N PRO A 368 29.32 -8.53 -28.51
CA PRO A 368 30.50 -8.37 -29.36
C PRO A 368 30.37 -9.09 -30.70
N LEU A 369 29.59 -10.18 -30.76
CA LEU A 369 29.39 -10.95 -31.98
C LEU A 369 28.50 -10.22 -33.00
N LEU A 370 27.64 -9.31 -32.55
CA LEU A 370 26.77 -8.48 -33.39
C LEU A 370 27.35 -7.09 -33.66
N ALA A 371 28.38 -6.67 -32.88
CA ALA A 371 29.06 -5.37 -33.06
C ALA A 371 30.35 -5.45 -33.91
N SER A 372 30.70 -6.64 -34.42
CA SER A 372 31.92 -6.87 -35.18
C SER A 372 31.75 -6.60 -36.72
N GLU A 373 31.05 -5.50 -37.10
CA GLU A 373 31.11 -4.92 -38.43
C GLU A 373 31.81 -3.55 -38.43
#